data_2eeff9c29cb0df14548a469c6158eb87
#
_entry.id   2eeff9c29cb0df14548a469c6158eb87
#
_cell.length_a   1.000
_cell.length_b   1.000
_cell.length_c   1.000
_cell.angle_alpha   90.00
_cell.angle_beta   90.00
_cell.angle_gamma   90.00
#
_symmetry.space_group_name_H-M   'P 1'
#
loop_
_entity.id
_entity.type
_entity.pdbx_description
1 polymer ?
#
loop_
_entity_poly.entity_id
_entity_poly.type
_entity_poly.pdbx_seq_one_letter_code
_entity_poly.pdbx_strand_id
1 'polypeptide(L)' 'MKNKMTLTWESTYAIALELRRQHPEVNIEDVTLGQIYNWTLQLSEFEDDPSLANDDILYAIYQDWFEEYING' A
#
# COMPACT_ATOMS: atom_id res chain seq x y z
N MET A 1 23.33 -3.29 -12.99
CA MET A 1 22.39 -3.90 -12.21
C MET A 1 21.63 -2.92 -11.40
N LYS A 2 20.38 -3.03 -11.40
CA LYS A 2 19.62 -2.09 -10.69
C LYS A 2 19.08 -2.70 -9.43
N ASN A 3 18.96 -1.88 -8.44
CA ASN A 3 18.44 -2.31 -7.18
C ASN A 3 16.96 -2.47 -7.25
N LYS A 4 16.48 -3.56 -6.73
CA LYS A 4 15.06 -3.77 -6.65
C LYS A 4 14.57 -3.26 -5.32
N MET A 5 13.57 -2.41 -5.34
CA MET A 5 13.00 -1.93 -4.11
C MET A 5 12.22 -3.06 -3.45
N THR A 6 12.50 -3.30 -2.18
CA THR A 6 11.78 -4.30 -1.41
C THR A 6 10.86 -3.58 -0.43
N LEU A 7 9.59 -3.94 -0.47
CA LEU A 7 8.59 -3.34 0.40
C LEU A 7 8.21 -4.31 1.50
N THR A 8 8.14 -3.80 2.71
CA THR A 8 7.69 -4.57 3.87
C THR A 8 6.54 -3.82 4.52
N TRP A 9 5.94 -4.44 5.54
CA TRP A 9 4.83 -3.79 6.22
C TRP A 9 5.22 -2.48 6.90
N GLU A 10 6.52 -2.25 7.10
CA GLU A 10 6.97 -0.99 7.64
C GLU A 10 7.07 0.10 6.59
N SER A 11 6.97 -0.26 5.32
CA SER A 11 7.10 0.69 4.21
C SER A 11 5.74 1.24 3.82
N THR A 12 4.98 1.76 4.78
CA THR A 12 3.58 2.11 4.51
C THR A 12 3.46 3.20 3.45
N TYR A 13 4.32 4.21 3.49
CA TYR A 13 4.23 5.27 2.50
C TYR A 13 4.59 4.76 1.11
N ALA A 14 5.65 3.97 1.01
CA ALA A 14 6.05 3.44 -0.29
C ALA A 14 4.98 2.49 -0.85
N ILE A 15 4.36 1.69 0.03
CA ILE A 15 3.26 0.84 -0.40
C ILE A 15 2.11 1.70 -0.92
N ALA A 16 1.78 2.76 -0.19
CA ALA A 16 0.68 3.63 -0.61
C ALA A 16 0.93 4.22 -1.98
N LEU A 17 2.16 4.65 -2.25
CA LEU A 17 2.48 5.20 -3.56
C LEU A 17 2.34 4.15 -4.67
N GLU A 18 2.77 2.91 -4.39
CA GLU A 18 2.63 1.86 -5.38
C GLU A 18 1.18 1.50 -5.63
N LEU A 19 0.37 1.45 -4.56
CA LEU A 19 -1.05 1.15 -4.73
C LEU A 19 -1.74 2.25 -5.53
N ARG A 20 -1.39 3.49 -5.25
CA ARG A 20 -1.95 4.61 -6.01
C ARG A 20 -1.58 4.50 -7.48
N ARG A 21 -0.34 4.12 -7.76
CA ARG A 21 0.11 3.99 -9.12
C ARG A 21 -0.56 2.82 -9.84
N GLN A 22 -0.78 1.72 -9.12
CA GLN A 22 -1.38 0.54 -9.72
C GLN A 22 -2.89 0.66 -9.87
N HIS A 23 -3.52 1.49 -9.08
CA HIS A 23 -4.97 1.62 -9.07
C HIS A 23 -5.39 3.07 -9.23
N PRO A 24 -5.05 3.70 -10.37
CA PRO A 24 -5.27 5.14 -10.51
C PRO A 24 -6.73 5.54 -10.56
N GLU A 25 -7.62 4.63 -10.96
CA GLU A 25 -9.02 4.99 -11.08
C GLU A 25 -9.83 4.66 -9.83
N VAL A 26 -9.17 4.15 -8.80
CA VAL A 26 -9.88 3.81 -7.57
C VAL A 26 -10.15 5.06 -6.75
N ASN A 27 -11.37 5.18 -6.23
CA ASN A 27 -11.70 6.24 -5.29
C ASN A 27 -11.25 5.80 -3.90
N ILE A 28 -10.24 6.50 -3.35
CA ILE A 28 -9.67 6.08 -2.07
C ILE A 28 -10.72 6.01 -0.97
N GLU A 29 -11.76 6.85 -1.05
CA GLU A 29 -12.77 6.85 -0.01
C GLU A 29 -13.59 5.57 0.02
N ASP A 30 -13.56 4.80 -1.07
CA ASP A 30 -14.28 3.55 -1.16
C ASP A 30 -13.39 2.33 -0.90
N VAL A 31 -12.11 2.56 -0.62
CA VAL A 31 -11.17 1.47 -0.44
C VAL A 31 -11.27 0.93 0.98
N THR A 32 -11.28 -0.40 1.11
CA THR A 32 -11.33 -1.04 2.42
C THR A 32 -9.95 -1.52 2.81
N LEU A 33 -9.76 -1.76 4.11
CA LEU A 33 -8.49 -2.30 4.58
C LEU A 33 -8.21 -3.68 3.99
N GLY A 34 -9.27 -4.48 3.79
CA GLY A 34 -9.08 -5.78 3.16
C GLY A 34 -8.55 -5.66 1.75
N GLN A 35 -9.03 -4.67 0.99
CA GLN A 35 -8.50 -4.44 -0.34
C GLN A 35 -7.04 -4.02 -0.29
N ILE A 36 -6.69 -3.16 0.65
CA ILE A 36 -5.29 -2.74 0.80
C ILE A 36 -4.42 -3.95 1.09
N TYR A 37 -4.87 -4.82 1.98
CA TYR A 37 -4.13 -6.04 2.30
C TYR A 37 -3.91 -6.89 1.05
N ASN A 38 -4.98 -7.18 0.32
CA ASN A 38 -4.87 -8.04 -0.84
C ASN A 38 -4.02 -7.42 -1.94
N TRP A 39 -4.20 -6.14 -2.19
CA TRP A 39 -3.45 -5.46 -3.24
C TRP A 39 -1.97 -5.38 -2.89
N THR A 40 -1.66 -5.18 -1.60
CA THR A 40 -0.26 -5.14 -1.18
C THR A 40 0.42 -6.48 -1.44
N LEU A 41 -0.27 -7.57 -1.13
CA LEU A 41 0.31 -8.90 -1.36
C LEU A 41 0.56 -9.16 -2.85
N GLN A 42 -0.13 -8.46 -3.72
CA GLN A 42 0.03 -8.64 -5.16
C GLN A 42 1.15 -7.80 -5.75
N LEU A 43 1.72 -6.89 -4.97
CA LEU A 43 2.82 -6.07 -5.47
C LEU A 43 4.05 -6.94 -5.63
N SER A 44 4.69 -6.84 -6.80
CA SER A 44 5.85 -7.67 -7.06
C SER A 44 7.01 -7.32 -6.14
N GLU A 45 7.06 -6.10 -5.64
CA GLU A 45 8.14 -5.66 -4.75
C GLU A 45 7.89 -6.00 -3.30
N PHE A 46 6.68 -6.46 -2.96
CA PHE A 46 6.37 -6.74 -1.56
C PHE A 46 6.94 -8.08 -1.14
N GLU A 47 7.76 -8.06 -0.10
CA GLU A 47 8.41 -9.28 0.40
C GLU A 47 8.38 -9.25 1.91
N ASP A 48 7.28 -9.67 2.48
CA ASP A 48 7.13 -9.73 3.92
C ASP A 48 6.11 -10.80 4.25
N ASP A 49 6.05 -11.14 5.52
CA ASP A 49 5.13 -12.17 6.00
C ASP A 49 3.72 -11.60 6.06
N PRO A 50 2.77 -12.17 5.31
CA PRO A 50 1.41 -11.64 5.34
C PRO A 50 0.80 -11.63 6.75
N SER A 51 1.21 -12.56 7.61
CA SER A 51 0.61 -12.67 8.93
C SER A 51 1.01 -11.53 9.86
N LEU A 52 2.00 -10.73 9.47
CA LEU A 52 2.42 -9.60 10.28
C LEU A 52 1.54 -8.38 10.10
N ALA A 53 0.63 -8.41 9.14
CA ALA A 53 -0.27 -7.28 8.93
C ALA A 53 -1.27 -7.16 10.07
N ASN A 54 -1.66 -5.94 10.38
CA ASN A 54 -2.72 -5.69 11.32
C ASN A 54 -3.44 -4.42 10.89
N ASP A 55 -4.54 -4.11 11.57
CA ASP A 55 -5.35 -2.97 11.16
C ASP A 55 -4.58 -1.65 11.25
N ASP A 56 -3.70 -1.52 12.24
CA ASP A 56 -2.93 -0.28 12.37
C ASP A 56 -2.03 -0.06 11.17
N ILE A 57 -1.39 -1.12 10.70
CA ILE A 57 -0.51 -1.02 9.54
C ILE A 57 -1.33 -0.70 8.28
N LEU A 58 -2.44 -1.43 8.11
CA LEU A 58 -3.26 -1.21 6.92
C LEU A 58 -3.87 0.17 6.92
N TYR A 59 -4.25 0.66 8.09
CA TYR A 59 -4.81 2.01 8.19
C TYR A 59 -3.74 3.06 7.90
N ALA A 60 -2.49 2.80 8.32
CA ALA A 60 -1.40 3.73 8.01
C ALA A 60 -1.18 3.83 6.51
N ILE A 61 -1.26 2.69 5.80
CA ILE A 61 -1.16 2.71 4.35
C ILE A 61 -2.32 3.51 3.76
N TYR A 62 -3.53 3.28 4.27
CA TYR A 62 -4.69 4.01 3.80
C TYR A 62 -4.50 5.51 3.99
N GLN A 63 -4.03 5.92 5.16
CA GLN A 63 -3.84 7.34 5.43
C GLN A 63 -2.79 7.97 4.52
N ASP A 64 -1.69 7.25 4.31
CA ASP A 64 -0.65 7.76 3.43
C ASP A 64 -1.18 7.92 2.00
N TRP A 65 -1.98 6.95 1.55
CA TRP A 65 -2.57 7.00 0.21
C TRP A 65 -3.56 8.16 0.15
N PHE A 66 -4.39 8.31 1.18
CA PHE A 66 -5.39 9.37 1.19
C PHE A 66 -4.74 10.75 1.13
N GLU A 67 -3.65 10.94 1.86
CA GLU A 67 -2.94 12.21 1.84
C GLU A 67 -2.37 12.51 0.46
N GLU A 68 -1.85 11.48 -0.21
CA GLU A 68 -1.36 11.69 -1.57
C GLU A 68 -2.51 11.99 -2.52
N TYR A 69 -3.66 11.38 -2.29
CA TYR A 69 -4.82 11.60 -3.13
C TYR A 69 -5.30 13.04 -3.05
N ILE A 70 -5.38 13.60 -1.84
CA ILE A 70 -5.89 14.96 -1.69
C ILE A 70 -4.83 16.01 -1.96
N ASN A 71 -3.55 15.68 -1.87
CA ASN A 71 -2.48 16.63 -2.12
C ASN A 71 -1.87 16.48 -3.50
N GLY A 72 -2.17 15.40 -4.15
CA GLY A 72 -1.58 15.11 -5.43
C GLY A 72 -2.46 15.54 -6.56
#